data_d423f3fbe88f2f04e4de2e0fa0e6f748
#
_entry.id   d423f3fbe88f2f04e4de2e0fa0e6f748
#
_cell.length_a   1.000
_cell.length_b   1.000
_cell.length_c   1.000
_cell.angle_alpha   90.00
_cell.angle_beta   90.00
_cell.angle_gamma   90.00
#
_symmetry.space_group_name_H-M   'P 1'
#
loop_
_entity.id
_entity.type
_entity.pdbx_description
1 polymer ?
#
loop_
_entity_poly.entity_id
_entity_poly.type
_entity_poly.pdbx_seq_one_letter_code
_entity_poly.pdbx_strand_id
1 'polypeptide(L)'
;MKIYVTSIMVDSQEKACQFYTEKLCFKVKHDVPVGDYRWLTLVSPESPEGVELLLEPDAHPAAQPFKAAMKADLIPYTSFQVEDLDAEYERLKNLGVRFTSEPMRAGKVKVAVFDDTCGNLIQLMQVLSLIHI
;
A
#
# COMPACT_ATOMS: atom_id res chain seq x y z
N MET A 1 -2.85 25.12 0.81
CA MET A 1 -3.30 23.86 0.17
C MET A 1 -2.35 22.75 0.56
N LYS A 2 -2.87 21.58 0.94
CA LYS A 2 -2.00 20.44 1.28
C LYS A 2 -2.67 19.15 0.87
N ILE A 3 -1.89 18.11 0.64
CA ILE A 3 -2.43 16.81 0.29
C ILE A 3 -3.10 16.24 1.54
N TYR A 4 -4.39 15.95 1.44
CA TYR A 4 -5.16 15.46 2.57
C TYR A 4 -5.33 13.94 2.50
N VAL A 5 -5.74 13.43 1.35
CA VAL A 5 -6.02 12.02 1.20
C VAL A 5 -5.57 11.55 -0.19
N THR A 6 -5.11 10.33 -0.26
CA THR A 6 -4.84 9.66 -1.53
C THR A 6 -5.58 8.32 -1.50
N SER A 7 -5.92 7.77 -2.67
CA SER A 7 -6.76 6.58 -2.75
C SER A 7 -6.03 5.39 -3.31
N ILE A 8 -6.48 4.21 -2.90
CA ILE A 8 -6.11 2.98 -3.56
C ILE A 8 -7.41 2.18 -3.76
N MET A 9 -7.68 1.77 -4.99
CA MET A 9 -8.89 1.04 -5.29
C MET A 9 -8.73 -0.43 -4.93
N VAL A 10 -9.70 -0.96 -4.20
CA VAL A 10 -9.65 -2.33 -3.67
C VAL A 10 -10.92 -3.09 -4.04
N ASP A 11 -10.82 -4.40 -4.18
CA ASP A 11 -11.95 -5.23 -4.53
C ASP A 11 -12.89 -5.47 -3.35
N SER A 12 -12.41 -5.35 -2.12
CA SER A 12 -13.21 -5.47 -0.91
C SER A 12 -12.61 -4.58 0.16
N GLN A 13 -13.39 -3.60 0.63
CA GLN A 13 -12.92 -2.70 1.68
C GLN A 13 -12.62 -3.44 2.98
N GLU A 14 -13.44 -4.43 3.33
CA GLU A 14 -13.22 -5.19 4.55
C GLU A 14 -11.93 -6.02 4.48
N LYS A 15 -11.71 -6.74 3.38
CA LYS A 15 -10.50 -7.53 3.19
C LYS A 15 -9.27 -6.62 3.16
N ALA A 16 -9.38 -5.48 2.49
CA ALA A 16 -8.29 -4.52 2.42
C ALA A 16 -7.97 -3.94 3.80
N CYS A 17 -8.99 -3.61 4.57
CA CYS A 17 -8.79 -3.10 5.92
C CYS A 17 -8.01 -4.11 6.75
N GLN A 18 -8.38 -5.37 6.68
CA GLN A 18 -7.68 -6.42 7.41
C GLN A 18 -6.22 -6.54 6.96
N PHE A 19 -5.98 -6.57 5.67
CA PHE A 19 -4.63 -6.71 5.15
C PHE A 19 -3.75 -5.53 5.54
N TYR A 20 -4.24 -4.32 5.30
CA TYR A 20 -3.43 -3.10 5.51
C TYR A 20 -3.21 -2.81 6.99
N THR A 21 -4.12 -3.22 7.87
CA THR A 21 -3.92 -3.02 9.31
C THR A 21 -3.15 -4.18 9.93
N GLU A 22 -3.49 -5.42 9.62
CA GLU A 22 -2.88 -6.58 10.28
C GLU A 22 -1.48 -6.90 9.73
N LYS A 23 -1.29 -6.78 8.41
CA LYS A 23 0.01 -7.09 7.81
C LYS A 23 0.91 -5.87 7.73
N LEU A 24 0.38 -4.74 7.33
CA LEU A 24 1.19 -3.54 7.12
C LEU A 24 1.22 -2.59 8.33
N CYS A 25 0.39 -2.87 9.33
CA CYS A 25 0.36 -2.12 10.60
C CYS A 25 -0.13 -0.68 10.48
N PHE A 26 -0.84 -0.33 9.43
CA PHE A 26 -1.51 0.97 9.37
C PHE A 26 -2.67 1.01 10.36
N LYS A 27 -3.12 2.20 10.70
CA LYS A 27 -4.20 2.40 11.66
C LYS A 27 -5.39 3.04 10.99
N VAL A 28 -6.60 2.60 11.36
CA VAL A 28 -7.83 3.20 10.84
C VAL A 28 -7.99 4.60 11.41
N LYS A 29 -8.16 5.59 10.54
CA LYS A 29 -8.42 6.96 10.96
C LYS A 29 -9.92 7.23 10.95
N HIS A 30 -10.60 6.91 9.83
CA HIS A 30 -12.04 7.08 9.71
C HIS A 30 -12.66 5.82 9.13
N ASP A 31 -13.87 5.50 9.58
CA ASP A 31 -14.63 4.38 9.04
C ASP A 31 -16.09 4.75 9.19
N VAL A 32 -16.67 5.39 8.17
CA VAL A 32 -18.01 5.94 8.22
C VAL A 32 -18.81 5.40 7.06
N PRO A 33 -20.03 4.88 7.28
CA PRO A 33 -20.87 4.40 6.19
C PRO A 33 -21.25 5.53 5.25
N VAL A 34 -21.18 5.26 3.94
CA VAL A 34 -21.61 6.19 2.92
C VAL A 34 -22.31 5.37 1.85
N GLY A 35 -23.65 5.35 1.87
CA GLY A 35 -24.41 4.50 0.97
C GLY A 35 -24.07 3.03 1.18
N ASP A 36 -23.73 2.34 0.09
CA ASP A 36 -23.38 0.92 0.16
C ASP A 36 -21.91 0.71 0.52
N TYR A 37 -21.15 1.77 0.70
CA TYR A 37 -19.71 1.68 0.92
C TYR A 37 -19.32 2.40 2.22
N ARG A 38 -18.02 2.46 2.47
CA ARG A 38 -17.49 3.09 3.68
C ARG A 38 -16.48 4.15 3.27
N TRP A 39 -16.51 5.30 3.96
CA TRP A 39 -15.39 6.22 3.90
C TRP A 39 -14.38 5.66 4.90
N LEU A 40 -13.42 4.92 4.37
CA LEU A 40 -12.50 4.15 5.18
C LEU A 40 -11.09 4.63 4.90
N THR A 41 -10.49 5.31 5.86
CA THR A 41 -9.14 5.82 5.69
C THR A 41 -8.18 5.26 6.74
N LEU A 42 -6.93 5.11 6.33
CA LEU A 42 -5.86 4.63 7.19
C LEU A 42 -4.78 5.70 7.27
N VAL A 43 -3.98 5.65 8.33
CA VAL A 43 -2.81 6.50 8.46
C VAL A 43 -1.62 5.67 8.89
N SER A 44 -0.42 6.15 8.60
CA SER A 44 0.81 5.56 9.11
C SER A 44 0.87 5.77 10.61
N PRO A 45 1.26 4.76 11.40
CA PRO A 45 1.36 4.93 12.85
C PRO A 45 2.33 6.05 13.25
N GLU A 46 3.37 6.29 12.42
CA GLU A 46 4.34 7.33 12.68
C GLU A 46 3.81 8.72 12.38
N SER A 47 2.71 8.83 11.65
CA SER A 47 2.14 10.12 11.23
C SER A 47 0.63 10.09 11.33
N PRO A 48 0.07 9.96 12.54
CA PRO A 48 -1.39 9.83 12.69
C PRO A 48 -2.18 11.04 12.22
N GLU A 49 -1.52 12.19 12.08
CA GLU A 49 -2.16 13.40 11.57
C GLU A 49 -1.70 13.69 10.13
N GLY A 50 -1.03 12.75 9.50
CA GLY A 50 -0.52 12.94 8.14
C GLY A 50 -1.55 12.62 7.06
N VAL A 51 -1.06 12.40 5.85
CA VAL A 51 -1.91 12.07 4.70
C VAL A 51 -2.64 10.75 4.96
N GLU A 52 -3.93 10.73 4.64
CA GLU A 52 -4.73 9.52 4.81
C GLU A 52 -4.74 8.68 3.54
N LEU A 53 -4.79 7.39 3.70
CA LEU A 53 -4.96 6.46 2.58
C LEU A 53 -6.41 5.99 2.57
N LEU A 54 -7.16 6.35 1.53
CA LEU A 54 -8.55 5.94 1.37
C LEU A 54 -8.60 4.59 0.66
N LEU A 55 -9.21 3.60 1.29
CA LEU A 55 -9.45 2.31 0.65
C LEU A 55 -10.77 2.43 -0.11
N GLU A 56 -10.66 2.65 -1.43
CA GLU A 56 -11.81 2.98 -2.24
C GLU A 56 -12.31 1.76 -3.00
N PRO A 57 -13.63 1.54 -3.07
CA PRO A 57 -14.14 0.40 -3.84
C PRO A 57 -13.80 0.55 -5.33
N ASP A 58 -13.49 -0.57 -5.98
CA ASP A 58 -13.19 -0.58 -7.41
C ASP A 58 -14.45 -0.78 -8.26
N ALA A 59 -15.56 -0.22 -7.81
CA ALA A 59 -16.86 -0.44 -8.44
C ALA A 59 -17.06 0.28 -9.78
N HIS A 60 -16.28 1.31 -10.05
CA HIS A 60 -16.39 2.02 -11.33
C HIS A 60 -15.95 1.11 -12.47
N PRO A 61 -16.66 1.10 -13.60
CA PRO A 61 -16.31 0.19 -14.71
C PRO A 61 -14.88 0.35 -15.24
N ALA A 62 -14.26 1.52 -15.08
CA ALA A 62 -12.89 1.73 -15.52
C ALA A 62 -11.85 1.19 -14.53
N ALA A 63 -12.26 0.91 -13.28
CA ALA A 63 -11.32 0.57 -12.22
C ALA A 63 -10.70 -0.81 -12.40
N GLN A 64 -11.51 -1.82 -12.63
CA GLN A 64 -11.01 -3.19 -12.73
C GLN A 64 -10.10 -3.41 -13.94
N PRO A 65 -10.43 -2.92 -15.14
CA PRO A 65 -9.50 -3.02 -16.27
C PRO A 65 -8.18 -2.29 -16.02
N PHE A 66 -8.23 -1.13 -15.37
CA PHE A 66 -7.03 -0.38 -15.03
C PHE A 66 -6.16 -1.17 -14.06
N LYS A 67 -6.74 -1.69 -12.98
CA LYS A 67 -6.01 -2.47 -11.99
C LYS A 67 -5.40 -3.73 -12.62
N ALA A 68 -6.17 -4.41 -13.45
CA ALA A 68 -5.71 -5.64 -14.10
C ALA A 68 -4.54 -5.35 -15.03
N ALA A 69 -4.60 -4.27 -15.80
CA ALA A 69 -3.55 -3.90 -16.73
C ALA A 69 -2.27 -3.52 -15.98
N MET A 70 -2.39 -2.75 -14.91
CA MET A 70 -1.22 -2.37 -14.11
C MET A 70 -0.56 -3.61 -13.51
N LYS A 71 -1.36 -4.52 -12.95
CA LYS A 71 -0.82 -5.71 -12.32
C LYS A 71 -0.17 -6.63 -13.35
N ALA A 72 -0.79 -6.79 -14.52
CA ALA A 72 -0.23 -7.61 -15.59
C ALA A 72 1.12 -7.10 -16.06
N ASP A 73 1.30 -5.78 -16.06
CA ASP A 73 2.56 -5.17 -16.46
C ASP A 73 3.54 -5.02 -15.29
N LEU A 74 3.21 -5.57 -14.14
CA LEU A 74 4.03 -5.53 -12.92
C LEU A 74 4.32 -4.09 -12.45
N ILE A 75 3.35 -3.20 -12.65
CA ILE A 75 3.49 -1.80 -12.24
C ILE A 75 2.83 -1.62 -10.87
N PRO A 76 3.56 -1.17 -9.86
CA PRO A 76 2.97 -0.93 -8.54
C PRO A 76 1.97 0.21 -8.58
N TYR A 77 0.87 0.05 -7.86
CA TYR A 77 -0.16 1.08 -7.74
C TYR A 77 0.36 2.27 -6.95
N THR A 78 1.08 2.02 -5.88
CA THR A 78 1.67 3.05 -5.04
C THR A 78 2.88 2.51 -4.30
N SER A 79 3.54 3.36 -3.51
CA SER A 79 4.76 3.00 -2.82
C SER A 79 4.71 3.47 -1.37
N PHE A 80 5.17 2.62 -0.45
CA PHE A 80 5.30 2.98 0.96
C PHE A 80 6.77 2.91 1.35
N GLN A 81 7.18 3.82 2.21
CA GLN A 81 8.57 3.87 2.67
C GLN A 81 8.73 3.10 3.98
N VAL A 82 9.81 2.34 4.08
CA VAL A 82 10.19 1.64 5.30
C VAL A 82 11.63 1.99 5.63
N GLU A 83 12.04 1.80 6.88
CA GLU A 83 13.40 2.10 7.28
C GLU A 83 14.37 0.95 7.02
N ASP A 84 13.90 -0.29 7.11
CA ASP A 84 14.72 -1.48 6.88
C ASP A 84 13.93 -2.44 6.01
N LEU A 85 14.17 -2.38 4.71
CA LEU A 85 13.40 -3.17 3.76
C LEU A 85 13.66 -4.67 3.91
N ASP A 86 14.88 -5.08 4.18
CA ASP A 86 15.17 -6.50 4.31
C ASP A 86 14.41 -7.10 5.50
N ALA A 87 14.33 -6.38 6.61
CA ALA A 87 13.58 -6.83 7.78
C ALA A 87 12.08 -6.90 7.50
N GLU A 88 11.53 -5.88 6.82
CA GLU A 88 10.11 -5.87 6.46
C GLU A 88 9.79 -6.97 5.46
N TYR A 89 10.66 -7.21 4.51
CA TYR A 89 10.48 -8.27 3.53
C TYR A 89 10.36 -9.64 4.23
N GLU A 90 11.28 -9.93 5.16
CA GLU A 90 11.23 -11.20 5.89
C GLU A 90 9.98 -11.29 6.77
N ARG A 91 9.64 -10.21 7.46
CA ARG A 91 8.45 -10.18 8.31
C ARG A 91 7.18 -10.46 7.51
N LEU A 92 7.02 -9.77 6.39
CA LEU A 92 5.82 -9.91 5.56
C LEU A 92 5.76 -11.29 4.88
N LYS A 93 6.90 -11.81 4.42
CA LYS A 93 6.94 -13.16 3.88
C LYS A 93 6.50 -14.18 4.91
N ASN A 94 6.96 -14.04 6.14
CA ASN A 94 6.60 -14.96 7.22
C ASN A 94 5.11 -14.86 7.57
N LEU A 95 4.46 -13.73 7.25
CA LEU A 95 3.03 -13.57 7.44
C LEU A 95 2.24 -14.01 6.21
N GLY A 96 2.89 -14.58 5.21
CA GLY A 96 2.22 -15.10 4.03
C GLY A 96 2.02 -14.09 2.90
N VAL A 97 2.61 -12.90 2.99
CA VAL A 97 2.51 -11.91 1.93
C VAL A 97 3.39 -12.35 0.75
N ARG A 98 2.83 -12.26 -0.45
CA ARG A 98 3.54 -12.72 -1.65
C ARG A 98 4.23 -11.56 -2.34
N PHE A 99 5.55 -11.66 -2.49
CA PHE A 99 6.34 -10.68 -3.19
C PHE A 99 6.57 -11.12 -4.63
N THR A 100 6.55 -10.18 -5.56
CA THR A 100 6.86 -10.49 -6.96
C THR A 100 8.35 -10.34 -7.22
N SER A 101 9.08 -9.71 -6.31
CA SER A 101 10.52 -9.55 -6.43
C SER A 101 11.15 -9.50 -5.06
N GLU A 102 12.42 -9.94 -4.96
CA GLU A 102 13.18 -9.80 -3.73
C GLU A 102 13.68 -8.36 -3.63
N PRO A 103 14.11 -7.91 -2.45
CA PRO A 103 14.68 -6.57 -2.31
C PRO A 103 15.84 -6.38 -3.28
N MET A 104 15.79 -5.25 -3.98
CA MET A 104 16.76 -4.96 -5.02
C MET A 104 17.17 -3.49 -4.96
N ARG A 105 18.47 -3.24 -5.09
CA ARG A 105 18.95 -1.88 -5.08
C ARG A 105 18.74 -1.24 -6.44
N ALA A 106 18.22 -0.02 -6.44
CA ALA A 106 18.00 0.77 -7.64
C ALA A 106 18.54 2.17 -7.35
N GLY A 107 19.78 2.41 -7.64
CA GLY A 107 20.41 3.69 -7.34
C GLY A 107 20.53 3.94 -5.85
N LYS A 108 19.89 4.99 -5.38
CA LYS A 108 19.94 5.38 -3.98
C LYS A 108 18.78 4.83 -3.16
N VAL A 109 18.02 3.91 -3.71
CA VAL A 109 16.92 3.28 -3.00
C VAL A 109 17.00 1.77 -3.11
N LYS A 110 16.30 1.09 -2.23
CA LYS A 110 16.14 -0.35 -2.29
C LYS A 110 14.64 -0.60 -2.34
N VAL A 111 14.18 -1.45 -3.22
CA VAL A 111 12.76 -1.66 -3.46
C VAL A 111 12.40 -3.14 -3.49
N ALA A 112 11.16 -3.44 -3.16
CA ALA A 112 10.56 -4.75 -3.35
C ALA A 112 9.07 -4.54 -3.60
N VAL A 113 8.41 -5.48 -4.27
CA VAL A 113 7.01 -5.33 -4.65
C VAL A 113 6.23 -6.54 -4.17
N PHE A 114 5.09 -6.29 -3.53
CA PHE A 114 4.24 -7.37 -3.07
C PHE A 114 2.80 -7.21 -3.57
N ASP A 115 2.03 -8.29 -3.47
CA ASP A 115 0.63 -8.34 -3.85
C ASP A 115 -0.22 -8.06 -2.61
N ASP A 116 -1.11 -7.06 -2.68
CA ASP A 116 -1.93 -6.68 -1.54
C ASP A 116 -3.20 -7.54 -1.39
N THR A 117 -3.37 -8.54 -2.25
CA THR A 117 -4.54 -9.42 -2.33
C THR A 117 -5.84 -8.70 -2.72
N CYS A 118 -5.78 -7.41 -3.00
CA CYS A 118 -6.94 -6.61 -3.37
C CYS A 118 -6.89 -6.15 -4.83
N GLY A 119 -6.04 -6.79 -5.61
CA GLY A 119 -5.91 -6.49 -7.04
C GLY A 119 -4.77 -5.55 -7.37
N ASN A 120 -3.92 -5.22 -6.41
CA ASN A 120 -2.84 -4.26 -6.62
C ASN A 120 -1.47 -4.83 -6.27
N LEU A 121 -0.46 -4.33 -6.94
CA LEU A 121 0.92 -4.51 -6.50
C LEU A 121 1.36 -3.24 -5.78
N ILE A 122 2.10 -3.41 -4.71
CA ILE A 122 2.55 -2.30 -3.86
C ILE A 122 4.07 -2.37 -3.75
N GLN A 123 4.73 -1.23 -3.93
CA GLN A 123 6.16 -1.15 -3.76
C GLN A 123 6.51 -0.72 -2.34
N LEU A 124 7.46 -1.41 -1.73
CA LEU A 124 8.10 -0.92 -0.52
C LEU A 124 9.44 -0.32 -0.93
N MET A 125 9.81 0.79 -0.31
CA MET A 125 11.03 1.50 -0.63
C MET A 125 11.77 1.89 0.63
N GLN A 126 13.07 1.64 0.63
CA GLN A 126 13.98 2.15 1.65
C GLN A 126 14.91 3.14 0.98
N VAL A 127 14.99 4.34 1.50
CA VAL A 127 15.95 5.31 1.02
C VAL A 127 17.29 4.95 1.64
N LEU A 128 18.27 4.64 0.82
CA LEU A 128 19.60 4.31 1.31
C LEU A 128 20.29 5.57 1.80
N SER A 129 21.28 5.38 2.61
CA SER A 129 21.88 6.50 3.23
C SER A 129 22.31 7.60 2.36
N LEU A 130 22.02 8.79 2.78
CA LEU A 130 22.32 9.89 2.02
C LEU A 130 23.23 10.74 2.71
N ILE A 131 23.60 10.39 3.78
CA ILE A 131 24.34 11.25 4.51
C ILE A 131 25.69 11.31 4.14
N HIS A 132 26.21 10.54 3.49
CA HIS A 132 27.50 10.67 3.17
C HIS A 132 27.56 11.71 2.23
N ILE A 133 27.06 12.59 2.52
CA ILE A 133 27.15 13.67 1.73
C ILE A 133 28.16 14.46 2.22
#